data_4a9f3ea822d9961ccf1a69cd6442d8fc
#
_entry.id   4a9f3ea822d9961ccf1a69cd6442d8fc
#
_cell.length_a   1.000
_cell.length_b   1.000
_cell.length_c   1.000
_cell.angle_alpha   90.00
_cell.angle_beta   90.00
_cell.angle_gamma   90.00
#
_symmetry.space_group_name_H-M   'P 1'
#
loop_
_entity.id
_entity.type
_entity.pdbx_description
1 polymer ?
#
loop_
_entity_poly.entity_id
_entity_poly.type
_entity_poly.pdbx_seq_one_letter_code
_entity_poly.pdbx_strand_id
1 'polypeptide(L)'
;VGTDVQSAKLCGSFQEKLTVVRQLSEACAPVTSFERLKALENDNGCYLLQNEPVPLKTIDIQERRKSCCPVELPYTGNQGYQLVDVLDGKVSLDDFTSQLDDISMIHMFRGEGMCSSKVTPGTAGSFGGLTERLSSLGIPAACCADGPSGIRMDCGTKAFSLPNGTALGCTFNETLVEDLYTMTGQE
;
A
#
# COMPACT_ATOMS: atom_id res chain seq x y z
N VAL A 1 -0.27 18.61 -4.76
CA VAL A 1 0.78 19.05 -3.86
C VAL A 1 1.47 20.22 -4.54
N GLY A 2 1.29 21.41 -3.97
CA GLY A 2 1.90 22.62 -4.50
C GLY A 2 3.43 22.53 -4.41
N THR A 3 4.09 23.01 -5.44
CA THR A 3 5.50 23.36 -5.35
C THR A 3 5.63 24.50 -4.33
N ASP A 4 6.80 24.72 -3.76
CA ASP A 4 7.02 25.83 -2.81
C ASP A 4 6.60 27.19 -3.39
N VAL A 5 6.74 27.38 -4.68
CA VAL A 5 6.27 28.60 -5.40
C VAL A 5 4.75 28.73 -5.34
N GLN A 6 4.02 27.64 -5.50
CA GLN A 6 2.56 27.64 -5.37
C GLN A 6 2.14 27.87 -3.92
N SER A 7 2.86 27.26 -2.99
CA SER A 7 2.66 27.47 -1.55
C SER A 7 2.85 28.94 -1.17
N ALA A 8 3.85 29.62 -1.72
CA ALA A 8 4.08 31.04 -1.49
C ALA A 8 2.91 31.89 -2.01
N LYS A 9 2.35 31.55 -3.18
CA LYS A 9 1.15 32.25 -3.71
C LYS A 9 -0.09 31.98 -2.86
N LEU A 10 -0.24 30.74 -2.38
CA LEU A 10 -1.36 30.36 -1.53
C LEU A 10 -1.26 31.02 -0.15
N CYS A 11 -0.08 31.12 0.43
CA CYS A 11 0.15 31.82 1.71
C CYS A 11 -0.24 33.30 1.63
N GLY A 12 -0.08 33.97 0.47
CA GLY A 12 -0.58 35.32 0.24
C GLY A 12 -2.10 35.42 0.21
N SER A 13 -2.82 34.31 0.04
CA SER A 13 -4.28 34.23 -0.01
C SER A 13 -4.90 33.70 1.28
N PHE A 14 -4.11 33.11 2.18
CA PHE A 14 -4.55 32.61 3.48
C PHE A 14 -4.08 33.52 4.60
N GLN A 15 -4.94 33.77 5.58
CA GLN A 15 -4.59 34.55 6.76
C GLN A 15 -3.63 33.84 7.71
N GLU A 16 -3.53 32.52 7.59
CA GLU A 16 -2.65 31.67 8.40
C GLU A 16 -1.61 30.96 7.53
N LYS A 17 -0.41 30.81 8.05
CA LYS A 17 0.67 30.07 7.39
C LYS A 17 0.36 28.58 7.42
N LEU A 18 0.54 27.93 6.30
CA LEU A 18 0.52 26.47 6.23
C LEU A 18 1.82 25.91 6.81
N THR A 19 1.71 25.17 7.89
CA THR A 19 2.85 24.53 8.53
C THR A 19 3.01 23.11 7.99
N VAL A 20 4.24 22.70 7.66
CA VAL A 20 4.53 21.31 7.31
C VAL A 20 4.43 20.46 8.56
N VAL A 21 3.40 19.62 8.66
CA VAL A 21 3.16 18.73 9.80
C VAL A 21 3.95 17.44 9.69
N ARG A 22 4.23 16.98 8.47
CA ARG A 22 4.98 15.74 8.21
C ARG A 22 5.67 15.81 6.87
N GLN A 23 6.96 15.52 6.88
CA GLN A 23 7.71 15.33 5.65
C GLN A 23 7.78 13.84 5.32
N LEU A 24 7.26 13.46 4.15
CA LEU A 24 7.35 12.09 3.68
C LEU A 24 8.75 11.81 3.14
N SER A 25 9.18 10.54 3.24
CA SER A 25 10.43 10.10 2.64
C SER A 25 10.40 10.24 1.12
N GLU A 26 11.49 10.71 0.54
CA GLU A 26 11.62 10.94 -0.90
C GLU A 26 11.81 9.62 -1.65
N ALA A 27 10.71 8.92 -1.95
CA ALA A 27 10.77 7.67 -2.72
C ALA A 27 11.22 7.89 -4.17
N CYS A 28 11.02 9.09 -4.69
CA CYS A 28 11.29 9.48 -6.08
C CYS A 28 12.40 10.52 -6.21
N ALA A 29 13.33 10.58 -5.26
CA ALA A 29 14.46 11.50 -5.36
C ALA A 29 15.28 11.26 -6.65
N PRO A 30 15.76 12.33 -7.30
CA PRO A 30 16.50 12.21 -8.56
C PRO A 30 17.86 11.53 -8.38
N VAL A 31 18.36 10.95 -9.47
CA VAL A 31 19.71 10.34 -9.53
C VAL A 31 20.78 11.32 -10.04
N THR A 32 20.35 12.43 -10.63
CA THR A 32 21.23 13.51 -11.10
C THR A 32 20.91 14.78 -10.34
N SER A 33 21.93 15.59 -10.06
CA SER A 33 21.73 16.85 -9.36
C SER A 33 20.94 17.85 -10.22
N PHE A 34 19.97 18.47 -9.60
CA PHE A 34 19.28 19.63 -10.14
C PHE A 34 18.81 20.52 -8.98
N GLU A 35 18.44 21.74 -9.33
CA GLU A 35 17.97 22.74 -8.35
C GLU A 35 16.48 22.94 -8.53
N ARG A 36 15.82 23.26 -7.44
CA ARG A 36 14.43 23.71 -7.41
C ARG A 36 14.32 25.12 -6.86
N LEU A 37 13.30 25.84 -7.27
CA LEU A 37 12.96 27.12 -6.66
C LEU A 37 12.20 26.91 -5.37
N LYS A 38 12.69 27.50 -4.30
CA LYS A 38 12.05 27.51 -2.98
C LYS A 38 11.67 28.93 -2.60
N ALA A 39 10.49 29.10 -2.07
CA ALA A 39 10.04 30.34 -1.51
C ALA A 39 10.49 30.45 -0.06
N LEU A 40 11.33 31.44 0.24
CA LEU A 40 11.77 31.75 1.60
C LEU A 40 11.17 33.06 2.04
N GLU A 41 10.59 33.08 3.24
CA GLU A 41 10.09 34.28 3.85
C GLU A 41 11.25 35.14 4.39
N ASN A 42 11.26 36.41 4.06
CA ASN A 42 12.21 37.38 4.60
C ASN A 42 11.66 38.04 5.88
N ASP A 43 12.48 38.84 6.54
CA ASP A 43 12.15 39.53 7.81
C ASP A 43 10.93 40.47 7.69
N ASN A 44 10.56 40.86 6.48
CA ASN A 44 9.40 41.73 6.21
C ASN A 44 8.12 40.95 5.86
N GLY A 45 8.09 39.63 6.00
CA GLY A 45 6.95 38.80 5.65
C GLY A 45 6.72 38.64 4.14
N CYS A 46 7.69 39.02 3.31
CA CYS A 46 7.65 38.81 1.85
C CYS A 46 8.39 37.52 1.49
N TYR A 47 7.98 36.85 0.42
CA TYR A 47 8.64 35.66 -0.07
C TYR A 47 9.62 35.97 -1.19
N LEU A 48 10.85 35.49 -1.03
CA LEU A 48 11.87 35.51 -2.07
C LEU A 48 12.05 34.10 -2.62
N LEU A 49 12.22 34.01 -3.94
CA LEU A 49 12.50 32.75 -4.61
C LEU A 49 14.01 32.51 -4.58
N GLN A 50 14.41 31.39 -4.04
CA GLN A 50 15.82 30.94 -3.99
C GLN A 50 15.97 29.56 -4.60
N ASN A 51 17.05 29.35 -5.34
CA ASN A 51 17.42 28.01 -5.79
C ASN A 51 18.00 27.22 -4.61
N GLU A 52 17.52 25.98 -4.44
CA GLU A 52 18.14 25.02 -3.55
C GLU A 52 18.41 23.70 -4.28
N PRO A 53 19.50 23.01 -3.95
CA PRO A 53 19.74 21.69 -4.50
C PRO A 53 18.70 20.70 -4.03
N VAL A 54 18.18 19.88 -4.95
CA VAL A 54 17.28 18.78 -4.59
C VAL A 54 18.12 17.60 -4.10
N PRO A 55 17.80 17.01 -2.91
CA PRO A 55 18.53 15.89 -2.38
C PRO A 55 18.59 14.73 -3.38
N LEU A 56 19.75 14.15 -3.57
CA LEU A 56 19.94 12.97 -4.41
C LEU A 56 19.46 11.73 -3.69
N LYS A 57 19.02 10.75 -4.48
CA LYS A 57 18.66 9.43 -3.95
C LYS A 57 19.95 8.71 -3.49
N THR A 58 20.04 8.47 -2.19
CA THR A 58 21.20 7.79 -1.59
C THR A 58 20.96 6.31 -1.33
N ILE A 59 19.76 5.79 -1.63
CA ILE A 59 19.41 4.40 -1.36
C ILE A 59 19.91 3.51 -2.50
N ASP A 60 20.79 2.58 -2.18
CA ASP A 60 21.12 1.47 -3.06
C ASP A 60 19.97 0.45 -3.03
N ILE A 61 19.23 0.39 -4.15
CA ILE A 61 18.08 -0.50 -4.31
C ILE A 61 18.51 -1.98 -4.27
N GLN A 62 19.70 -2.30 -4.75
CA GLN A 62 20.20 -3.69 -4.75
C GLN A 62 20.54 -4.13 -3.33
N GLU A 63 21.20 -3.26 -2.58
CA GLU A 63 21.54 -3.52 -1.17
C GLU A 63 20.27 -3.63 -0.33
N ARG A 64 19.30 -2.74 -0.55
CA ARG A 64 17.99 -2.81 0.12
C ARG A 64 17.25 -4.12 -0.21
N ARG A 65 17.26 -4.54 -1.48
CA ARG A 65 16.65 -5.83 -1.86
C ARG A 65 17.31 -6.99 -1.15
N LYS A 66 18.63 -7.03 -1.09
CA LYS A 66 19.39 -8.08 -0.39
C LYS A 66 19.08 -8.10 1.11
N SER A 67 19.02 -6.92 1.74
CA SER A 67 18.72 -6.82 3.18
C SER A 67 17.27 -7.20 3.53
N CYS A 68 16.34 -7.07 2.58
CA CYS A 68 14.94 -7.46 2.73
C CYS A 68 14.64 -8.87 2.20
N CYS A 69 15.66 -9.60 1.73
CA CYS A 69 15.46 -10.95 1.24
C CYS A 69 15.10 -11.87 2.42
N PRO A 70 13.97 -12.59 2.37
CA PRO A 70 13.63 -13.52 3.43
C PRO A 70 14.66 -14.67 3.50
N VAL A 71 14.78 -15.25 4.67
CA VAL A 71 15.58 -16.48 4.85
C VAL A 71 14.85 -17.60 4.14
N GLU A 72 15.60 -18.39 3.36
CA GLU A 72 15.05 -19.57 2.70
C GLU A 72 14.69 -20.62 3.75
N LEU A 73 13.43 -21.07 3.73
CA LEU A 73 12.95 -22.12 4.61
C LEU A 73 13.09 -23.48 3.91
N PRO A 74 13.70 -24.49 4.55
CA PRO A 74 13.81 -25.81 3.97
C PRO A 74 12.44 -26.49 3.90
N TYR A 75 12.16 -27.18 2.80
CA TYR A 75 10.95 -28.00 2.69
C TYR A 75 11.02 -29.22 3.61
N THR A 76 10.08 -29.34 4.53
CA THR A 76 10.02 -30.42 5.53
C THR A 76 9.05 -31.55 5.19
N GLY A 77 8.34 -31.43 4.07
CA GLY A 77 7.23 -32.32 3.74
C GLY A 77 5.96 -31.99 4.56
N ASN A 78 4.86 -32.64 4.20
CA ASN A 78 3.59 -32.43 4.89
C ASN A 78 3.68 -32.96 6.35
N GLN A 79 3.67 -32.06 7.30
CA GLN A 79 3.67 -32.35 8.74
C GLN A 79 2.25 -32.45 9.33
N GLY A 80 1.23 -32.14 8.52
CA GLY A 80 -0.16 -32.13 8.96
C GLY A 80 -0.55 -30.89 9.78
N TYR A 81 0.33 -29.88 9.82
CA TYR A 81 0.02 -28.62 10.50
C TYR A 81 -1.12 -27.87 9.82
N GLN A 82 -2.00 -27.30 10.62
CA GLN A 82 -3.10 -26.47 10.18
C GLN A 82 -2.77 -24.99 10.45
N LEU A 83 -3.33 -24.07 9.65
CA LEU A 83 -3.14 -22.64 9.91
C LEU A 83 -3.68 -22.20 11.29
N VAL A 84 -4.70 -22.88 11.79
CA VAL A 84 -5.23 -22.65 13.15
C VAL A 84 -4.18 -22.99 14.23
N ASP A 85 -3.28 -23.94 14.00
CA ASP A 85 -2.23 -24.27 14.95
C ASP A 85 -1.22 -23.14 15.11
N VAL A 86 -1.02 -22.35 14.04
CA VAL A 86 -0.21 -21.12 14.10
C VAL A 86 -0.94 -20.05 14.92
N LEU A 87 -2.24 -19.88 14.72
CA LEU A 87 -3.05 -18.94 15.48
C LEU A 87 -3.06 -19.27 16.97
N ASP A 88 -3.12 -20.58 17.30
CA ASP A 88 -3.10 -21.07 18.67
C ASP A 88 -1.68 -21.06 19.29
N GLY A 89 -0.65 -20.68 18.53
CA GLY A 89 0.75 -20.66 18.98
C GLY A 89 1.39 -22.04 19.18
N LYS A 90 0.80 -23.11 18.65
CA LYS A 90 1.32 -24.49 18.73
C LYS A 90 2.46 -24.73 17.75
N VAL A 91 2.43 -24.05 16.61
CA VAL A 91 3.38 -24.15 15.51
C VAL A 91 3.79 -22.75 15.07
N SER A 92 5.05 -22.56 14.70
CA SER A 92 5.49 -21.29 14.12
C SER A 92 4.99 -21.13 12.69
N LEU A 93 4.88 -19.88 12.20
CA LEU A 93 4.52 -19.62 10.81
C LEU A 93 5.58 -20.19 9.85
N ASP A 94 6.86 -20.18 10.26
CA ASP A 94 7.95 -20.73 9.46
C ASP A 94 7.84 -22.26 9.34
N ASP A 95 7.53 -22.96 10.42
CA ASP A 95 7.30 -24.40 10.38
C ASP A 95 6.08 -24.78 9.56
N PHE A 96 4.98 -24.01 9.71
CA PHE A 96 3.80 -24.17 8.87
C PHE A 96 4.12 -23.96 7.40
N THR A 97 4.87 -22.91 7.07
CA THR A 97 5.25 -22.58 5.69
C THR A 97 6.19 -23.64 5.11
N SER A 98 7.11 -24.16 5.92
CA SER A 98 8.08 -25.18 5.50
C SER A 98 7.45 -26.51 5.05
N GLN A 99 6.20 -26.80 5.42
CA GLN A 99 5.48 -27.99 4.94
C GLN A 99 4.81 -27.79 3.55
N LEU A 100 4.78 -26.56 3.04
CA LEU A 100 4.19 -26.27 1.73
C LEU A 100 5.21 -26.55 0.63
N ASP A 101 4.83 -27.33 -0.36
CA ASP A 101 5.65 -27.53 -1.55
C ASP A 101 5.55 -26.36 -2.51
N ASP A 102 6.52 -26.26 -3.44
CA ASP A 102 6.59 -25.18 -4.43
C ASP A 102 5.31 -25.04 -5.24
N ILE A 103 4.66 -26.15 -5.58
CA ILE A 103 3.40 -26.14 -6.35
C ILE A 103 2.29 -25.51 -5.54
N SER A 104 2.18 -25.83 -4.25
CA SER A 104 1.21 -25.19 -3.35
C SER A 104 1.46 -23.68 -3.22
N MET A 105 2.71 -23.27 -3.05
CA MET A 105 3.08 -21.87 -2.99
C MET A 105 2.79 -21.14 -4.29
N ILE A 106 3.11 -21.72 -5.45
CA ILE A 106 2.79 -21.15 -6.76
C ILE A 106 1.27 -20.96 -6.94
N HIS A 107 0.47 -21.92 -6.50
CA HIS A 107 -0.99 -21.79 -6.55
C HIS A 107 -1.52 -20.65 -5.66
N MET A 108 -0.93 -20.43 -4.50
CA MET A 108 -1.26 -19.29 -3.64
C MET A 108 -0.98 -17.95 -4.32
N PHE A 109 0.20 -17.80 -4.93
CA PHE A 109 0.59 -16.54 -5.60
C PHE A 109 -0.16 -16.29 -6.89
N ARG A 110 -0.36 -17.34 -7.68
CA ARG A 110 -1.06 -17.22 -8.95
C ARG A 110 -2.49 -16.72 -8.76
N GLY A 111 -3.17 -17.27 -7.75
CA GLY A 111 -4.58 -16.98 -7.53
C GLY A 111 -5.47 -17.38 -8.72
N GLU A 112 -6.64 -16.77 -8.79
CA GLU A 112 -7.62 -16.94 -9.86
C GLU A 112 -8.20 -15.57 -10.24
N GLY A 113 -8.42 -15.33 -11.54
CA GLY A 113 -9.01 -14.09 -12.05
C GLY A 113 -10.53 -14.11 -12.04
N MET A 114 -11.14 -12.96 -12.36
CA MET A 114 -12.58 -12.70 -12.24
C MET A 114 -13.50 -13.66 -13.00
N CYS A 115 -13.01 -14.38 -14.00
CA CYS A 115 -13.82 -15.36 -14.77
C CYS A 115 -13.76 -16.77 -14.19
N SER A 116 -13.02 -17.00 -13.12
CA SER A 116 -12.93 -18.32 -12.48
C SER A 116 -14.13 -18.57 -11.58
N SER A 117 -14.61 -19.82 -11.55
CA SER A 117 -15.66 -20.27 -10.64
C SER A 117 -15.23 -20.24 -9.15
N LYS A 118 -13.96 -20.06 -8.88
CA LYS A 118 -13.38 -19.95 -7.52
C LYS A 118 -13.31 -18.53 -7.00
N VAL A 119 -13.73 -17.56 -7.81
CA VAL A 119 -13.71 -16.14 -7.48
C VAL A 119 -15.12 -15.68 -7.16
N THR A 120 -15.27 -14.91 -6.12
CA THR A 120 -16.56 -14.29 -5.80
C THR A 120 -17.03 -13.44 -6.98
N PRO A 121 -18.24 -13.67 -7.49
CA PRO A 121 -18.75 -12.93 -8.64
C PRO A 121 -18.67 -11.41 -8.43
N GLY A 122 -18.18 -10.72 -9.45
CA GLY A 122 -18.07 -9.26 -9.45
C GLY A 122 -16.80 -8.69 -8.82
N THR A 123 -15.92 -9.55 -8.30
CA THR A 123 -14.62 -9.14 -7.75
C THR A 123 -13.49 -9.33 -8.75
N ALA A 124 -12.34 -8.71 -8.53
CA ALA A 124 -11.20 -8.73 -9.44
C ALA A 124 -10.49 -10.10 -9.48
N GLY A 125 -10.45 -10.78 -8.34
CA GLY A 125 -9.77 -12.07 -8.23
C GLY A 125 -9.76 -12.63 -6.82
N SER A 126 -9.15 -13.79 -6.65
CA SER A 126 -8.94 -14.44 -5.35
C SER A 126 -7.58 -15.12 -5.31
N PHE A 127 -7.02 -15.26 -4.11
CA PHE A 127 -5.76 -15.96 -3.87
C PHE A 127 -5.83 -16.76 -2.56
N GLY A 128 -4.77 -17.50 -2.23
CA GLY A 128 -4.70 -18.30 -1.01
C GLY A 128 -5.26 -19.71 -1.19
N GLY A 129 -6.22 -20.13 -0.36
CA GLY A 129 -6.75 -21.49 -0.27
C GLY A 129 -7.67 -21.92 -1.42
N LEU A 130 -7.30 -21.68 -2.67
CA LEU A 130 -8.10 -21.97 -3.87
C LEU A 130 -7.98 -23.41 -4.39
N THR A 131 -7.11 -24.20 -3.80
CA THR A 131 -7.00 -25.63 -4.09
C THR A 131 -7.47 -26.46 -2.90
N GLU A 132 -7.93 -27.68 -3.16
CA GLU A 132 -8.37 -28.60 -2.09
C GLU A 132 -7.28 -28.81 -1.04
N ARG A 133 -6.01 -28.96 -1.48
CA ARG A 133 -4.86 -29.11 -0.59
C ARG A 133 -4.68 -27.89 0.32
N LEU A 134 -4.63 -26.67 -0.24
CA LEU A 134 -4.45 -25.45 0.55
C LEU A 134 -5.62 -25.19 1.49
N SER A 135 -6.83 -25.40 1.01
CA SER A 135 -8.05 -25.30 1.82
C SER A 135 -8.06 -26.32 2.98
N SER A 136 -7.60 -27.57 2.74
CA SER A 136 -7.51 -28.58 3.79
C SER A 136 -6.50 -28.26 4.88
N LEU A 137 -5.53 -27.38 4.62
CA LEU A 137 -4.61 -26.84 5.62
C LEU A 137 -5.17 -25.64 6.40
N GLY A 138 -6.43 -25.28 6.16
CA GLY A 138 -7.09 -24.14 6.80
C GLY A 138 -6.72 -22.79 6.19
N ILE A 139 -6.05 -22.76 5.03
CA ILE A 139 -5.73 -21.50 4.34
C ILE A 139 -7.00 -20.97 3.70
N PRO A 140 -7.47 -19.77 4.07
CA PRO A 140 -8.67 -19.21 3.48
C PRO A 140 -8.44 -18.70 2.06
N ALA A 141 -9.48 -18.69 1.24
CA ALA A 141 -9.49 -17.93 0.02
C ALA A 141 -9.71 -16.44 0.35
N ALA A 142 -8.78 -15.60 -0.06
CA ALA A 142 -8.90 -14.16 0.06
C ALA A 142 -9.42 -13.57 -1.26
N CYS A 143 -10.34 -12.64 -1.16
CA CYS A 143 -10.95 -11.97 -2.30
C CYS A 143 -10.34 -10.58 -2.49
N CYS A 144 -10.09 -10.21 -3.74
CA CYS A 144 -9.61 -8.89 -4.12
C CYS A 144 -10.69 -8.17 -4.93
N ALA A 145 -11.10 -6.99 -4.48
CA ALA A 145 -11.98 -6.12 -5.23
C ALA A 145 -11.20 -4.89 -5.71
N ASP A 146 -11.55 -4.36 -6.87
CA ASP A 146 -11.12 -3.03 -7.26
C ASP A 146 -11.74 -2.02 -6.30
N GLY A 147 -11.05 -0.91 -6.06
CA GLY A 147 -11.72 0.09 -5.30
C GLY A 147 -10.92 1.13 -4.53
N PRO A 148 -9.94 1.84 -5.12
CA PRO A 148 -9.32 2.97 -4.45
C PRO A 148 -10.29 4.13 -4.20
N SER A 149 -11.45 4.14 -4.88
CA SER A 149 -12.52 5.13 -4.70
C SER A 149 -13.85 4.48 -4.26
N GLY A 150 -13.76 3.46 -3.42
CA GLY A 150 -14.86 2.61 -2.98
C GLY A 150 -14.84 1.25 -3.68
N ILE A 151 -15.41 0.24 -3.04
CA ILE A 151 -15.41 -1.12 -3.54
C ILE A 151 -16.19 -1.21 -4.85
N ARG A 152 -15.55 -1.76 -5.88
CA ARG A 152 -16.19 -2.00 -7.18
C ARG A 152 -16.61 -3.45 -7.31
N MET A 153 -17.90 -3.66 -7.52
CA MET A 153 -18.49 -4.99 -7.73
C MET A 153 -19.23 -5.02 -9.06
N ASP A 154 -18.76 -5.85 -10.00
CA ASP A 154 -19.33 -5.96 -11.36
C ASP A 154 -20.55 -6.90 -11.45
N CYS A 155 -21.04 -7.39 -10.30
CA CYS A 155 -22.21 -8.28 -10.20
C CYS A 155 -23.53 -7.56 -9.90
N GLY A 156 -23.55 -6.22 -9.90
CA GLY A 156 -24.73 -5.42 -9.58
C GLY A 156 -24.94 -5.17 -8.08
N THR A 157 -24.06 -5.67 -7.22
CA THR A 157 -24.05 -5.34 -5.80
C THR A 157 -23.68 -3.86 -5.63
N LYS A 158 -24.39 -3.17 -4.76
CA LYS A 158 -24.12 -1.78 -4.43
C LYS A 158 -23.02 -1.71 -3.37
N ALA A 159 -22.09 -0.82 -3.54
CA ALA A 159 -21.04 -0.51 -2.59
C ALA A 159 -20.91 1.00 -2.40
N PHE A 160 -20.30 1.42 -1.31
CA PHE A 160 -20.10 2.83 -1.02
C PHE A 160 -19.04 3.43 -1.97
N SER A 161 -19.36 4.58 -2.57
CA SER A 161 -18.45 5.28 -3.48
C SER A 161 -17.75 6.42 -2.76
N LEU A 162 -16.45 6.49 -2.86
CA LEU A 162 -15.62 7.56 -2.34
C LEU A 162 -15.21 8.53 -3.45
N PRO A 163 -14.91 9.79 -3.11
CA PRO A 163 -14.16 10.66 -3.99
C PRO A 163 -12.82 10.01 -4.39
N ASN A 164 -12.30 10.35 -5.56
CA ASN A 164 -11.00 9.80 -5.96
C ASN A 164 -9.87 10.27 -5.03
N GLY A 165 -8.77 9.51 -4.98
CA GLY A 165 -7.66 9.77 -4.06
C GLY A 165 -7.03 11.16 -4.21
N THR A 166 -7.05 11.75 -5.42
CA THR A 166 -6.59 13.13 -5.64
C THR A 166 -7.49 14.14 -4.92
N ALA A 167 -8.80 13.99 -5.03
CA ALA A 167 -9.75 14.86 -4.33
C ALA A 167 -9.62 14.73 -2.81
N LEU A 168 -9.48 13.50 -2.30
CA LEU A 168 -9.26 13.25 -0.87
C LEU A 168 -7.93 13.84 -0.40
N GLY A 169 -6.85 13.69 -1.16
CA GLY A 169 -5.55 14.28 -0.84
C GLY A 169 -5.57 15.81 -0.82
N CYS A 170 -6.38 16.45 -1.66
CA CYS A 170 -6.55 17.91 -1.67
C CYS A 170 -7.26 18.46 -0.43
N THR A 171 -7.88 17.64 0.39
CA THR A 171 -8.48 18.08 1.66
C THR A 171 -7.43 18.37 2.72
N PHE A 172 -6.23 17.79 2.62
CA PHE A 172 -5.18 17.81 3.65
C PHE A 172 -5.69 17.41 5.05
N ASN A 173 -6.75 16.60 5.10
CA ASN A 173 -7.40 16.17 6.34
C ASN A 173 -7.23 14.65 6.49
N GLU A 174 -6.20 14.25 7.24
CA GLU A 174 -5.88 12.84 7.48
C GLU A 174 -7.03 12.12 8.19
N THR A 175 -7.66 12.74 9.17
CA THR A 175 -8.78 12.14 9.94
C THR A 175 -9.97 11.84 9.04
N LEU A 176 -10.35 12.77 8.16
CA LEU A 176 -11.44 12.54 7.20
C LEU A 176 -11.13 11.34 6.28
N VAL A 177 -9.90 11.25 5.81
CA VAL A 177 -9.48 10.15 4.92
C VAL A 177 -9.49 8.82 5.68
N GLU A 178 -9.00 8.79 6.92
CA GLU A 178 -9.01 7.61 7.78
C GLU A 178 -10.45 7.14 8.06
N ASP A 179 -11.35 8.05 8.41
CA ASP A 179 -12.76 7.73 8.67
C ASP A 179 -13.44 7.12 7.43
N LEU A 180 -13.22 7.71 6.25
CA LEU A 180 -13.79 7.22 4.99
C LEU A 180 -13.27 5.83 4.62
N TYR A 181 -11.97 5.59 4.75
CA TYR A 181 -11.41 4.26 4.47
C TYR A 181 -11.71 3.23 5.55
N THR A 182 -11.94 3.66 6.78
CA THR A 182 -12.46 2.79 7.85
C THR A 182 -13.85 2.28 7.49
N MET A 183 -14.74 3.13 6.99
CA MET A 183 -16.06 2.70 6.50
C MET A 183 -15.95 1.70 5.35
N THR A 184 -15.04 1.95 4.41
CA THR A 184 -14.78 1.01 3.30
C THR A 184 -14.25 -0.35 3.82
N GLY A 185 -13.43 -0.32 4.86
CA GLY A 185 -12.91 -1.54 5.48
C GLY A 185 -13.94 -2.33 6.28
N GLN A 186 -15.04 -1.70 6.69
CA GLN A 186 -16.18 -2.35 7.36
C GLN A 186 -17.17 -2.97 6.37
N GLU A 187 -17.21 -2.50 5.14
CA GLU A 187 -18.05 -2.99 4.04
C GLU A 187 -17.55 -4.32 3.47
#